data_4adf103b461e516bafec2df045a5e125
#
_entry.id   4adf103b461e516bafec2df045a5e125
#
_cell.length_a   1.000
_cell.length_b   1.000
_cell.length_c   1.000
_cell.angle_alpha   90.00
_cell.angle_beta   90.00
_cell.angle_gamma   90.00
#
_symmetry.space_group_name_H-M   'P 1'
#
loop_
_entity.id
_entity.type
_entity.pdbx_description
1 polymer ?
#
loop_
_entity_poly.entity_id
_entity_poly.type
_entity_poly.pdbx_seq_one_letter_code
_entity_poly.pdbx_strand_id
1 'polypeptide(L)'
;NLNPGKGEFAFVDCAAESPKGRRSLCYDRMALESRKENKPVNNVLDMAETMGIELLDEAQYRTLQSFGTFDTKTSSWILTPPSIRELGGAIFADFRYGAVFVYHNGAESYYAARGFRGMLKI
;
A
#
# COMPACT_ATOMS: atom_id res chain seq x y z
N ASN A 1 8.13 6.29 -11.90
CA ASN A 1 7.77 7.66 -11.63
C ASN A 1 6.48 8.04 -12.29
N LEU A 2 5.68 8.71 -11.54
CA LEU A 2 4.41 9.19 -12.05
C LEU A 2 4.51 10.63 -12.54
N ASN A 3 5.64 11.30 -12.31
CA ASN A 3 5.82 12.67 -12.75
C ASN A 3 7.31 13.02 -12.87
N PRO A 4 7.97 12.59 -13.93
CA PRO A 4 9.41 12.83 -14.09
C PRO A 4 9.75 14.26 -14.47
N GLY A 5 8.78 15.06 -14.87
CA GLY A 5 9.03 16.39 -15.43
C GLY A 5 9.45 17.45 -14.43
N LYS A 6 9.58 17.12 -13.18
CA LYS A 6 9.90 18.08 -12.12
C LYS A 6 11.35 17.99 -11.64
N GLY A 7 12.21 17.36 -12.41
CA GLY A 7 13.58 17.18 -12.00
C GLY A 7 13.79 16.11 -10.94
N GLU A 8 12.74 15.41 -10.61
CA GLU A 8 12.79 14.28 -9.69
C GLU A 8 12.50 13.01 -10.47
N PHE A 9 13.17 11.95 -10.07
CA PHE A 9 12.87 10.62 -10.60
C PHE A 9 12.30 9.78 -9.48
N ALA A 10 11.32 8.96 -9.82
CA ALA A 10 10.78 8.00 -8.89
C ALA A 10 10.63 6.67 -9.62
N PHE A 11 11.01 5.61 -8.94
CA PHE A 11 10.78 4.26 -9.43
C PHE A 11 9.59 3.68 -8.70
N VAL A 12 8.56 3.33 -9.45
CA VAL A 12 7.33 2.80 -8.90
C VAL A 12 7.35 1.29 -9.06
N ASP A 13 6.88 0.59 -8.04
CA ASP A 13 6.74 -0.86 -8.08
C ASP A 13 5.65 -1.22 -9.10
N CYS A 14 6.07 -1.82 -10.19
CA CYS A 14 5.17 -2.22 -11.28
C CYS A 14 4.96 -3.73 -11.34
N ALA A 15 5.16 -4.46 -10.25
CA ALA A 15 4.78 -5.86 -10.20
C ALA A 15 3.27 -5.99 -10.40
N ALA A 16 2.84 -6.96 -11.20
CA ALA A 16 1.41 -7.14 -11.48
C ALA A 16 0.62 -7.36 -10.20
N GLU A 17 1.16 -8.14 -9.28
CA GLU A 17 0.58 -8.40 -7.97
C GLU A 17 1.65 -8.18 -6.91
N SER A 18 1.24 -7.90 -5.68
CA SER A 18 2.20 -7.78 -4.59
C SER A 18 2.95 -9.09 -4.39
N PRO A 19 4.28 -9.07 -4.30
CA PRO A 19 5.05 -10.29 -4.01
C PRO A 19 4.65 -10.92 -2.68
N LYS A 20 4.78 -12.24 -2.59
CA LYS A 20 4.37 -12.96 -1.38
C LYS A 20 5.05 -12.44 -0.12
N GLY A 21 6.31 -12.04 -0.20
CA GLY A 21 7.04 -11.51 0.96
C GLY A 21 6.53 -10.16 1.44
N ARG A 22 5.61 -9.52 0.71
CA ARG A 22 5.04 -8.23 1.08
C ARG A 22 3.54 -8.28 1.26
N ARG A 23 2.99 -9.46 1.57
CA ARG A 23 1.56 -9.65 1.81
C ARG A 23 1.34 -10.01 3.28
N SER A 24 0.07 -10.06 3.66
CA SER A 24 -0.36 -10.44 5.02
C SER A 24 0.19 -9.50 6.07
N LEU A 25 0.14 -8.21 5.79
CA LEU A 25 0.69 -7.17 6.66
C LEU A 25 -0.42 -6.23 7.12
N CYS A 26 -0.37 -5.79 8.37
CA CYS A 26 -1.21 -4.69 8.81
C CYS A 26 -0.53 -3.37 8.45
N TYR A 27 -1.20 -2.26 8.73
CA TYR A 27 -0.79 -1.00 8.14
C TYR A 27 0.50 -0.43 8.75
N ASP A 28 0.58 -0.30 10.08
CA ASP A 28 1.73 0.32 10.73
C ASP A 28 2.04 -0.35 12.07
N ARG A 29 3.11 0.12 12.72
CA ARG A 29 3.55 -0.47 13.98
C ARG A 29 2.54 -0.34 15.09
N MET A 30 1.87 0.81 15.19
CA MET A 30 0.86 1.00 16.23
C MET A 30 -0.26 -0.01 16.07
N ALA A 31 -0.69 -0.25 14.83
CA ALA A 31 -1.71 -1.25 14.56
C ALA A 31 -1.22 -2.66 14.90
N LEU A 32 0.04 -2.97 14.56
CA LEU A 32 0.61 -4.27 14.88
C LEU A 32 0.66 -4.51 16.38
N GLU A 33 1.10 -3.51 17.13
CA GLU A 33 1.22 -3.62 18.57
C GLU A 33 -0.13 -3.65 19.28
N SER A 34 -1.18 -3.14 18.66
CA SER A 34 -2.51 -3.17 19.23
C SER A 34 -3.13 -4.57 19.23
N ARG A 35 -2.60 -5.48 18.44
CA ARG A 35 -3.13 -6.84 18.35
C ARG A 35 -2.60 -7.70 19.49
N LYS A 36 -3.48 -8.45 20.11
CA LYS A 36 -3.12 -9.37 21.18
C LYS A 36 -2.86 -10.78 20.68
N GLU A 37 -3.49 -11.14 19.56
CA GLU A 37 -3.38 -12.48 19.00
C GLU A 37 -3.25 -12.39 17.49
N ASN A 38 -2.70 -13.44 16.89
CA ASN A 38 -2.61 -13.57 15.43
C ASN A 38 -1.94 -12.36 14.80
N LYS A 39 -0.81 -11.94 15.38
CA LYS A 39 -0.08 -10.80 14.81
C LYS A 39 0.56 -11.18 13.48
N PRO A 40 0.45 -10.33 12.46
CA PRO A 40 1.25 -10.54 11.25
C PRO A 40 2.73 -10.39 11.57
N VAL A 41 3.59 -10.87 10.68
CA VAL A 41 5.04 -10.86 10.92
C VAL A 41 5.63 -9.45 10.89
N ASN A 42 4.94 -8.51 10.23
CA ASN A 42 5.43 -7.14 10.09
C ASN A 42 4.28 -6.22 9.72
N ASN A 43 4.59 -4.97 9.53
CA ASN A 43 3.63 -3.97 9.07
C ASN A 43 4.20 -3.21 7.89
N VAL A 44 3.30 -2.57 7.14
CA VAL A 44 3.64 -1.96 5.86
C VAL A 44 4.61 -0.81 6.03
N LEU A 45 4.36 0.10 6.97
CA LEU A 45 5.21 1.30 7.08
C LEU A 45 6.63 0.96 7.53
N ASP A 46 6.79 0.01 8.47
CA ASP A 46 8.12 -0.41 8.88
C ASP A 46 8.87 -1.09 7.74
N MET A 47 8.17 -1.94 7.00
CA MET A 47 8.80 -2.62 5.88
C MET A 47 9.21 -1.64 4.79
N ALA A 48 8.35 -0.66 4.48
CA ALA A 48 8.67 0.36 3.48
C ALA A 48 9.89 1.19 3.91
N GLU A 49 9.95 1.55 5.20
CA GLU A 49 11.09 2.29 5.71
C GLU A 49 12.38 1.49 5.58
N THR A 50 12.33 0.21 5.94
CA THR A 50 13.50 -0.66 5.79
C THR A 50 13.95 -0.77 4.35
N MET A 51 13.03 -0.78 3.41
CA MET A 51 13.33 -0.86 1.99
C MET A 51 13.72 0.49 1.40
N GLY A 52 13.55 1.59 2.13
CA GLY A 52 13.87 2.92 1.63
C GLY A 52 12.86 3.46 0.64
N ILE A 53 11.61 3.04 0.72
CA ILE A 53 10.57 3.46 -0.21
C ILE A 53 9.42 4.13 0.54
N GLU A 54 8.58 4.83 -0.21
CA GLU A 54 7.36 5.46 0.31
C GLU A 54 6.15 4.79 -0.30
N LEU A 55 5.08 4.67 0.48
CA LEU A 55 3.82 4.17 -0.04
C LEU A 55 3.25 5.13 -1.08
N LEU A 56 2.55 4.57 -2.04
CA LEU A 56 1.76 5.38 -2.96
C LEU A 56 0.54 5.92 -2.23
N ASP A 57 0.20 7.18 -2.49
CA ASP A 57 -1.09 7.70 -2.05
C ASP A 57 -2.16 7.35 -3.09
N GLU A 58 -3.39 7.74 -2.83
CA GLU A 58 -4.50 7.39 -3.72
C GLU A 58 -4.29 7.93 -5.13
N ALA A 59 -3.86 9.17 -5.25
CA ALA A 59 -3.66 9.79 -6.57
C ALA A 59 -2.57 9.07 -7.35
N GLN A 60 -1.48 8.73 -6.67
CA GLN A 60 -0.37 8.01 -7.30
C GLN A 60 -0.79 6.59 -7.70
N TYR A 61 -1.58 5.93 -6.87
CA TYR A 61 -2.06 4.60 -7.18
C TYR A 61 -2.96 4.62 -8.43
N ARG A 62 -3.86 5.60 -8.51
CA ARG A 62 -4.73 5.73 -9.69
C ARG A 62 -3.93 6.02 -10.95
N THR A 63 -2.88 6.84 -10.82
CA THR A 63 -2.02 7.13 -11.97
C THR A 63 -1.27 5.87 -12.41
N LEU A 64 -0.78 5.07 -11.46
CA LEU A 64 -0.12 3.81 -11.79
C LEU A 64 -1.03 2.93 -12.63
N GLN A 65 -2.30 2.82 -12.26
CA GLN A 65 -3.24 1.96 -12.98
C GLN A 65 -3.51 2.45 -14.40
N SER A 66 -3.14 3.69 -14.72
CA SER A 66 -3.27 4.19 -16.09
C SER A 66 -2.20 3.65 -17.02
N PHE A 67 -1.12 3.08 -16.48
CA PHE A 67 -0.01 2.53 -17.26
C PHE A 67 -0.12 1.03 -17.49
N GLY A 68 -1.08 0.37 -16.88
CA GLY A 68 -1.22 -1.06 -17.00
C GLY A 68 -2.29 -1.57 -16.05
N THR A 69 -2.27 -2.88 -15.81
CA THR A 69 -3.24 -3.51 -14.94
C THR A 69 -2.51 -4.14 -13.77
N PHE A 70 -2.75 -3.63 -12.57
CA PHE A 70 -2.06 -4.05 -11.36
C PHE A 70 -3.08 -4.38 -10.28
N ASP A 71 -2.74 -5.33 -9.40
CA ASP A 71 -3.61 -5.73 -8.29
C ASP A 71 -4.97 -6.23 -8.74
N THR A 72 -4.98 -7.13 -9.73
CA THR A 72 -6.23 -7.77 -10.15
C THR A 72 -6.58 -8.95 -9.25
N LYS A 73 -5.62 -9.48 -8.51
CA LYS A 73 -5.81 -10.59 -7.58
C LYS A 73 -5.42 -10.25 -6.16
N THR A 74 -4.61 -9.21 -6.00
CA THR A 74 -4.17 -8.72 -4.69
C THR A 74 -4.72 -7.34 -4.46
N SER A 75 -4.49 -6.80 -3.27
CA SER A 75 -4.78 -5.42 -2.95
C SER A 75 -3.55 -4.81 -2.28
N SER A 76 -3.48 -3.49 -2.26
CA SER A 76 -2.33 -2.79 -1.70
C SER A 76 -2.79 -1.73 -0.72
N TRP A 77 -2.21 -1.77 0.48
CA TRP A 77 -2.34 -0.64 1.39
C TRP A 77 -1.72 0.59 0.71
N ILE A 78 -2.41 1.72 0.81
CA ILE A 78 -1.89 2.98 0.28
C ILE A 78 -1.76 3.99 1.40
N LEU A 79 -1.04 5.06 1.15
CA LEU A 79 -0.79 6.06 2.18
C LEU A 79 -2.11 6.65 2.65
N THR A 80 -2.38 6.47 3.93
CA THR A 80 -3.66 6.85 4.52
C THR A 80 -3.60 8.27 5.05
N PRO A 81 -4.57 9.13 4.70
CA PRO A 81 -4.62 10.48 5.26
C PRO A 81 -4.69 10.44 6.80
N PRO A 82 -4.00 11.38 7.46
CA PRO A 82 -4.00 11.40 8.93
C PRO A 82 -5.39 11.44 9.55
N SER A 83 -6.33 12.12 8.92
CA SER A 83 -7.70 12.22 9.45
C SER A 83 -8.38 10.86 9.56
N ILE A 84 -8.05 9.94 8.65
CA ILE A 84 -8.60 8.59 8.69
C ILE A 84 -7.81 7.73 9.67
N ARG A 85 -6.48 7.85 9.64
CA ARG A 85 -5.63 7.04 10.51
C ARG A 85 -5.86 7.34 11.99
N GLU A 86 -6.10 8.60 12.33
CA GLU A 86 -6.39 9.01 13.71
C GLU A 86 -7.64 8.35 14.27
N LEU A 87 -8.58 8.02 13.42
CA LEU A 87 -9.81 7.35 13.82
C LEU A 87 -9.68 5.82 13.80
N GLY A 88 -8.48 5.32 13.60
CA GLY A 88 -8.19 3.88 13.66
C GLY A 88 -8.22 3.17 12.33
N GLY A 89 -8.49 3.87 11.24
CA GLY A 89 -8.62 3.27 9.92
C GLY A 89 -7.39 3.40 9.06
N ALA A 90 -7.40 2.67 7.97
CA ALA A 90 -6.43 2.80 6.90
C ALA A 90 -7.13 2.43 5.59
N ILE A 91 -6.55 2.85 4.47
CA ILE A 91 -7.15 2.61 3.18
C ILE A 91 -6.26 1.71 2.33
N PHE A 92 -6.89 0.94 1.47
CA PHE A 92 -6.21 0.08 0.52
C PHE A 92 -6.99 0.07 -0.78
N ALA A 93 -6.34 -0.38 -1.85
CA ALA A 93 -6.94 -0.29 -3.17
C ALA A 93 -6.62 -1.52 -3.99
N ASP A 94 -7.44 -1.75 -5.01
CA ASP A 94 -7.20 -2.79 -5.99
C ASP A 94 -7.82 -2.39 -7.33
N PHE A 95 -7.70 -3.28 -8.30
CA PHE A 95 -8.24 -3.07 -9.64
C PHE A 95 -9.12 -4.26 -9.99
N ARG A 96 -10.41 -4.04 -10.08
CA ARG A 96 -11.38 -5.07 -10.38
C ARG A 96 -12.40 -4.53 -11.39
N TYR A 97 -12.86 -5.38 -12.27
CA TYR A 97 -13.90 -5.01 -13.22
C TYR A 97 -13.56 -3.77 -14.04
N GLY A 98 -12.28 -3.60 -14.37
CA GLY A 98 -11.83 -2.46 -15.16
C GLY A 98 -11.79 -1.14 -14.42
N ALA A 99 -11.86 -1.15 -13.10
CA ALA A 99 -11.89 0.08 -12.31
C ALA A 99 -11.03 -0.03 -11.06
N VAL A 100 -10.53 1.12 -10.61
CA VAL A 100 -9.84 1.22 -9.33
C VAL A 100 -10.87 1.36 -8.23
N PHE A 101 -10.73 0.53 -7.19
CA PHE A 101 -11.56 0.63 -6.00
C PHE A 101 -10.67 0.96 -4.82
N VAL A 102 -11.11 1.92 -4.02
CA VAL A 102 -10.43 2.27 -2.78
C VAL A 102 -11.35 1.88 -1.64
N TYR A 103 -10.81 1.10 -0.71
CA TYR A 103 -11.57 0.55 0.42
C TYR A 103 -10.94 1.01 1.72
N HIS A 104 -11.62 0.73 2.80
CA HIS A 104 -11.13 1.05 4.12
C HIS A 104 -11.26 -0.15 5.05
N ASN A 105 -10.41 -0.19 6.05
CA ASN A 105 -10.49 -1.21 7.08
C ASN A 105 -9.76 -0.69 8.31
N GLY A 106 -9.90 -1.38 9.44
CA GLY A 106 -9.07 -1.05 10.59
C GLY A 106 -7.60 -1.24 10.24
N ALA A 107 -6.75 -0.34 10.71
CA ALA A 107 -5.33 -0.41 10.39
C ALA A 107 -4.68 -1.70 10.90
N GLU A 108 -5.27 -2.31 11.93
CA GLU A 108 -4.76 -3.56 12.49
C GLU A 108 -5.16 -4.80 11.68
N SER A 109 -6.06 -4.66 10.71
CA SER A 109 -6.48 -5.80 9.91
C SER A 109 -5.40 -6.20 8.91
N TYR A 110 -5.42 -7.47 8.52
CA TYR A 110 -4.54 -7.94 7.45
C TYR A 110 -5.21 -9.09 6.73
N TYR A 111 -4.75 -9.34 5.53
CA TYR A 111 -5.36 -10.33 4.66
C TYR A 111 -4.27 -10.93 3.79
N ALA A 112 -4.40 -12.22 3.48
CA ALA A 112 -3.36 -12.95 2.76
C ALA A 112 -2.98 -12.32 1.42
N ALA A 113 -3.96 -11.73 0.72
CA ALA A 113 -3.73 -11.12 -0.59
C ALA A 113 -3.50 -9.61 -0.50
N ARG A 114 -3.34 -9.04 0.70
CA ARG A 114 -3.14 -7.61 0.86
C ARG A 114 -1.68 -7.30 1.19
N GLY A 115 -1.04 -6.57 0.31
CA GLY A 115 0.32 -6.11 0.52
C GLY A 115 0.41 -4.61 0.38
N PHE A 116 1.45 -4.13 -0.28
CA PHE A 116 1.61 -2.71 -0.53
C PHE A 116 2.47 -2.49 -1.77
N ARG A 117 2.42 -1.27 -2.27
CA ARG A 117 3.28 -0.80 -3.35
C ARG A 117 3.91 0.50 -2.92
N GLY A 118 5.12 0.72 -3.36
CA GLY A 118 5.81 1.91 -3.01
C GLY A 118 6.57 2.49 -4.18
N MET A 119 7.22 3.62 -3.92
CA MET A 119 8.07 4.25 -4.91
C MET A 119 9.37 4.66 -4.26
N LEU A 120 10.44 4.63 -5.05
CA LEU A 120 11.76 5.09 -4.65
C LEU A 120 12.00 6.42 -5.33
N LYS A 121 12.23 7.45 -4.53
CA LYS A 121 12.60 8.77 -5.06
C LYS A 121 14.10 8.89 -5.14
N ILE A 122 14.54 9.51 -6.18
CA ILE A 122 15.97 9.79 -6.40
C ILE A 122 16.19 11.27 -6.38
#